data_70de0aa0fd3fd5047387866445985789
#
_entry.id   70de0aa0fd3fd5047387866445985789
#
_cell.length_a   1.000
_cell.length_b   1.000
_cell.length_c   1.000
_cell.angle_alpha   90.00
_cell.angle_beta   90.00
_cell.angle_gamma   90.00
#
_symmetry.space_group_name_H-M   'P 1'
#
loop_
_entity.id
_entity.type
_entity.pdbx_description
1 polymer ?
#
loop_
_entity_poly.entity_id
_entity_poly.type
_entity_poly.pdbx_seq_one_letter_code
_entity_poly.pdbx_strand_id
1 'polypeptide(L)'
;MILALAGNQNCGKTTLFNQLTGSRQHVGNFPGVTVDRKEGDILGHDGAHVVDLPGIYSISPYTAEEVVTRDFLLSPEPAGIINITDATNIERNLYLTLQLIELNKPMVLALNMMDEMTGSGGSIDVEEMSRQLGIPVIPIAAISGDGVHDLVDKAIEVVEKDI
;
A
#
# COMPACT_ATOMS: atom_id res chain seq x y z
N MET A 1 4.48 3.46 -15.13
CA MET A 1 4.80 3.45 -13.68
C MET A 1 3.91 2.43 -12.98
N ILE A 2 4.51 1.53 -12.26
CA ILE A 2 3.78 0.52 -11.48
C ILE A 2 4.00 0.78 -10.00
N LEU A 3 2.90 0.86 -9.24
CA LEU A 3 2.92 0.97 -7.79
C LEU A 3 2.45 -0.34 -7.18
N ALA A 4 3.19 -0.84 -6.21
CA ALA A 4 2.82 -2.05 -5.47
C ALA A 4 1.94 -1.65 -4.28
N LEU A 5 0.80 -2.30 -4.12
CA LEU A 5 -0.08 -2.09 -2.97
C LEU A 5 0.13 -3.23 -1.98
N ALA A 6 0.69 -2.92 -0.83
CA ALA A 6 1.06 -3.90 0.19
C ALA A 6 0.41 -3.57 1.53
N GLY A 7 0.02 -4.59 2.27
CA GLY A 7 -0.57 -4.42 3.59
C GLY A 7 -0.97 -5.73 4.22
N ASN A 8 -1.31 -5.68 5.50
CA ASN A 8 -1.82 -6.83 6.23
C ASN A 8 -3.21 -7.22 5.71
N GLN A 9 -3.62 -8.43 6.01
CA GLN A 9 -4.99 -8.84 5.75
C GLN A 9 -5.95 -7.98 6.60
N ASN A 10 -7.12 -7.68 6.04
CA ASN A 10 -8.18 -6.92 6.73
C ASN A 10 -7.82 -5.47 7.09
N CYS A 11 -6.86 -4.88 6.38
CA CYS A 11 -6.53 -3.45 6.57
C CYS A 11 -7.27 -2.52 5.61
N GLY A 12 -8.17 -3.06 4.78
CA GLY A 12 -8.90 -2.28 3.80
C GLY A 12 -8.24 -2.22 2.41
N LYS A 13 -7.29 -3.12 2.16
CA LYS A 13 -6.51 -3.10 0.92
C LYS A 13 -7.39 -3.29 -0.33
N THR A 14 -8.34 -4.23 -0.29
CA THR A 14 -9.27 -4.45 -1.40
C THR A 14 -10.11 -3.21 -1.69
N THR A 15 -10.61 -2.56 -0.65
CA THR A 15 -11.41 -1.34 -0.79
C THR A 15 -10.57 -0.23 -1.42
N LEU A 16 -9.34 -0.05 -0.97
CA LEU A 16 -8.44 0.95 -1.54
C LEU A 16 -8.12 0.62 -3.00
N PHE A 17 -7.83 -0.63 -3.31
CA PHE A 17 -7.57 -1.04 -4.70
C PHE A 17 -8.75 -0.69 -5.61
N ASN A 18 -9.97 -0.95 -5.15
CA ASN A 18 -11.17 -0.61 -5.93
C ASN A 18 -11.35 0.90 -6.08
N GLN A 19 -11.02 1.69 -5.08
CA GLN A 19 -11.04 3.16 -5.18
C GLN A 19 -10.02 3.65 -6.20
N LEU A 20 -8.83 3.07 -6.20
CA LEU A 20 -7.77 3.48 -7.12
C LEU A 20 -8.09 3.17 -8.57
N THR A 21 -8.74 2.04 -8.82
CA THR A 21 -8.96 1.52 -10.18
C THR A 21 -10.40 1.70 -10.68
N GLY A 22 -11.33 2.16 -9.83
CA GLY A 22 -12.75 2.19 -10.17
C GLY A 22 -13.32 0.79 -10.35
N SER A 23 -12.79 -0.19 -9.64
CA SER A 23 -13.14 -1.62 -9.71
C SER A 23 -12.81 -2.26 -11.07
N ARG A 24 -12.01 -1.60 -11.89
CA ARG A 24 -11.53 -2.15 -13.16
C ARG A 24 -10.20 -2.85 -12.92
N GLN A 25 -10.24 -4.16 -12.89
CA GLN A 25 -9.06 -4.95 -12.59
C GLN A 25 -8.83 -6.02 -13.63
N HIS A 26 -7.57 -6.37 -13.80
CA HIS A 26 -7.12 -7.50 -14.59
C HIS A 26 -6.57 -8.54 -13.64
N VAL A 27 -7.08 -9.77 -13.72
CA VAL A 27 -6.69 -10.83 -12.79
C VAL A 27 -5.93 -11.92 -13.54
N GLY A 28 -4.76 -12.27 -13.04
CA GLY A 28 -3.96 -13.37 -13.52
C GLY A 28 -3.26 -14.03 -12.35
N ASN A 29 -2.19 -14.76 -12.62
CA ASN A 29 -1.35 -15.33 -11.58
C ASN A 29 0.05 -14.76 -11.66
N PHE A 30 0.73 -14.69 -10.52
CA PHE A 30 2.17 -14.43 -10.53
C PHE A 30 2.88 -15.60 -11.21
N PRO A 31 4.02 -15.35 -11.91
CA PRO A 31 4.69 -16.40 -12.69
C PRO A 31 5.02 -17.64 -11.86
N GLY A 32 4.62 -18.81 -12.39
CA GLY A 32 4.97 -20.11 -11.83
C GLY A 32 4.22 -20.54 -10.58
N VAL A 33 3.22 -19.76 -10.12
CA VAL A 33 2.46 -20.06 -8.90
C VAL A 33 0.97 -19.83 -9.11
N THR A 34 0.15 -20.29 -8.15
CA THR A 34 -1.31 -20.12 -8.18
C THR A 34 -1.78 -18.92 -7.35
N VAL A 35 -0.88 -18.01 -7.04
CA VAL A 35 -1.21 -16.78 -6.30
C VAL A 35 -1.73 -15.73 -7.27
N ASP A 36 -2.89 -15.15 -6.95
CA ASP A 36 -3.54 -14.16 -7.82
C ASP A 36 -2.71 -12.88 -7.94
N ARG A 37 -2.59 -12.39 -9.17
CA ARG A 37 -2.05 -11.07 -9.46
C ARG A 37 -3.20 -10.22 -9.97
N LYS A 38 -3.61 -9.25 -9.17
CA LYS A 38 -4.63 -8.27 -9.53
C LYS A 38 -3.94 -6.96 -9.83
N GLU A 39 -4.28 -6.36 -10.96
CA GLU A 39 -3.71 -5.09 -11.36
C GLU A 39 -4.72 -4.25 -12.11
N GLY A 40 -4.49 -2.95 -12.15
CA GLY A 40 -5.37 -2.03 -12.87
C GLY A 40 -4.74 -0.68 -13.04
N ASP A 41 -5.34 0.12 -13.92
CA ASP A 41 -4.93 1.52 -14.12
C ASP A 41 -5.45 2.37 -12.98
N ILE A 42 -4.61 3.29 -12.51
CA ILE A 42 -5.05 4.26 -11.50
C ILE A 42 -5.83 5.36 -12.18
N LEU A 43 -7.07 5.57 -11.74
CA LEU A 43 -7.95 6.59 -12.31
C LEU A 43 -7.35 7.99 -12.15
N GLY A 44 -7.43 8.78 -13.22
CA GLY A 44 -6.97 10.17 -13.20
C GLY A 44 -5.47 10.35 -13.38
N HIS A 45 -4.71 9.29 -13.55
CA HIS A 45 -3.25 9.35 -13.72
C HIS A 45 -2.83 8.44 -14.86
N ASP A 46 -2.71 9.01 -16.05
CA ASP A 46 -2.32 8.25 -17.24
C ASP A 46 -0.93 7.63 -17.05
N GLY A 47 -0.81 6.36 -17.40
CA GLY A 47 0.44 5.64 -17.28
C GLY A 47 0.78 5.12 -15.89
N ALA A 48 -0.08 5.35 -14.90
CA ALA A 48 0.10 4.81 -13.56
C ALA A 48 -0.77 3.56 -13.38
N HIS A 49 -0.15 2.48 -12.89
CA HIS A 49 -0.82 1.20 -12.64
C HIS A 49 -0.57 0.78 -11.21
N VAL A 50 -1.48 0.01 -10.65
CA VAL A 50 -1.31 -0.56 -9.31
C VAL A 50 -1.42 -2.08 -9.39
N VAL A 51 -0.51 -2.77 -8.70
CA VAL A 51 -0.55 -4.22 -8.52
C VAL A 51 -0.89 -4.52 -7.08
N ASP A 52 -1.97 -5.25 -6.85
CA ASP A 52 -2.41 -5.64 -5.52
C ASP A 52 -1.64 -6.89 -5.09
N LEU A 53 -0.83 -6.76 -4.06
CA LEU A 53 -0.08 -7.89 -3.51
C LEU A 53 -0.93 -8.66 -2.51
N PRO A 54 -0.64 -9.96 -2.28
CA PRO A 54 -1.32 -10.72 -1.23
C PRO A 54 -1.20 -10.04 0.13
N GLY A 55 -2.25 -10.13 0.95
CA GLY A 55 -2.19 -9.63 2.33
C GLY A 55 -1.25 -10.48 3.15
N ILE A 56 -0.22 -9.85 3.75
CA ILE A 56 0.78 -10.54 4.56
C ILE A 56 1.08 -9.71 5.81
N TYR A 57 1.61 -10.36 6.85
CA TYR A 57 2.00 -9.70 8.09
C TYR A 57 3.50 -9.42 8.15
N SER A 58 4.29 -10.13 7.35
CA SER A 58 5.74 -9.94 7.28
C SER A 58 6.26 -10.46 5.95
N ILE A 59 7.42 -9.98 5.56
CA ILE A 59 8.13 -10.48 4.38
C ILE A 59 9.04 -11.62 4.83
N SER A 60 8.57 -12.85 4.69
CA SER A 60 9.33 -14.03 5.09
C SER A 60 9.10 -15.13 4.06
N PRO A 61 10.00 -16.13 3.96
CA PRO A 61 9.91 -17.15 2.91
C PRO A 61 9.08 -18.37 3.30
N TYR A 62 8.06 -18.23 4.15
CA TYR A 62 7.33 -19.38 4.68
C TYR A 62 6.09 -19.77 3.88
N THR A 63 5.42 -18.82 3.24
CA THR A 63 4.23 -19.09 2.44
C THR A 63 4.46 -18.66 0.99
N ALA A 64 3.64 -19.20 0.07
CA ALA A 64 3.70 -18.81 -1.34
C ALA A 64 3.41 -17.31 -1.50
N GLU A 65 2.46 -16.79 -0.74
CA GLU A 65 2.08 -15.37 -0.76
C GLU A 65 3.23 -14.48 -0.30
N GLU A 66 3.93 -14.86 0.75
CA GLU A 66 5.08 -14.10 1.25
C GLU A 66 6.25 -14.11 0.27
N VAL A 67 6.53 -15.26 -0.34
CA VAL A 67 7.59 -15.40 -1.35
C VAL A 67 7.28 -14.54 -2.58
N VAL A 68 6.03 -14.60 -3.07
CA VAL A 68 5.58 -13.83 -4.23
C VAL A 68 5.72 -12.34 -3.95
N THR A 69 5.28 -11.89 -2.78
CA THR A 69 5.36 -10.48 -2.41
C THR A 69 6.81 -10.01 -2.35
N ARG A 70 7.68 -10.78 -1.70
CA ARG A 70 9.10 -10.45 -1.60
C ARG A 70 9.75 -10.38 -2.97
N ASP A 71 9.54 -11.39 -3.80
CA ASP A 71 10.17 -11.46 -5.11
C ASP A 71 9.71 -10.32 -6.02
N PHE A 72 8.42 -9.98 -5.97
CA PHE A 72 7.88 -8.84 -6.73
C PHE A 72 8.50 -7.52 -6.27
N LEU A 73 8.54 -7.29 -4.96
CA LEU A 73 9.06 -6.04 -4.40
C LEU A 73 10.57 -5.88 -4.64
N LEU A 74 11.32 -6.97 -4.73
CA LEU A 74 12.75 -6.93 -5.02
C LEU A 74 13.03 -6.82 -6.52
N SER A 75 12.05 -7.08 -7.38
CA SER A 75 12.20 -6.98 -8.82
C SER A 75 12.23 -5.50 -9.25
N PRO A 76 12.68 -5.20 -10.49
CA PRO A 76 12.63 -3.83 -10.98
C PRO A 76 11.24 -3.37 -11.42
N GLU A 77 10.24 -4.25 -11.38
CA GLU A 77 8.91 -3.96 -11.90
C GLU A 77 8.20 -2.83 -11.13
N PRO A 78 8.11 -2.85 -9.77
CA PRO A 78 7.45 -1.75 -9.07
C PRO A 78 8.36 -0.54 -8.93
N ALA A 79 7.86 0.63 -9.34
CA ALA A 79 8.56 1.90 -9.18
C ALA A 79 8.44 2.45 -7.76
N GLY A 80 7.39 2.06 -7.04
CA GLY A 80 7.16 2.50 -5.67
C GLY A 80 6.15 1.63 -4.96
N ILE A 81 5.96 1.90 -3.68
CA ILE A 81 5.11 1.11 -2.80
C ILE A 81 4.08 2.00 -2.12
N ILE A 82 2.82 1.58 -2.15
CA ILE A 82 1.78 2.13 -1.29
C ILE A 82 1.53 1.08 -0.20
N ASN A 83 1.92 1.38 1.03
CA ASN A 83 1.68 0.49 2.15
C ASN A 83 0.43 0.94 2.89
N ILE A 84 -0.63 0.15 2.82
CA ILE A 84 -1.87 0.45 3.55
C ILE A 84 -1.82 -0.18 4.93
N THR A 85 -2.19 0.60 5.94
CA THR A 85 -2.22 0.17 7.34
C THR A 85 -3.55 0.53 7.97
N ASP A 86 -3.91 -0.20 9.02
CA ASP A 86 -5.13 0.01 9.78
C ASP A 86 -4.81 0.88 11.00
N ALA A 87 -5.33 2.10 11.03
CA ALA A 87 -5.07 3.04 12.12
C ALA A 87 -5.58 2.53 13.47
N THR A 88 -6.61 1.69 13.47
CA THR A 88 -7.15 1.10 14.71
C THR A 88 -6.29 -0.02 15.27
N ASN A 89 -5.31 -0.49 14.50
CA ASN A 89 -4.43 -1.60 14.90
C ASN A 89 -3.01 -1.35 14.37
N ILE A 90 -2.53 -0.14 14.58
CA ILE A 90 -1.31 0.33 13.93
C ILE A 90 -0.04 -0.42 14.36
N GLU A 91 0.07 -0.79 15.61
CA GLU A 91 1.26 -1.48 16.11
C GLU A 91 1.50 -2.79 15.36
N ARG A 92 0.44 -3.56 15.13
CA ARG A 92 0.51 -4.81 14.39
C ARG A 92 0.90 -4.58 12.93
N ASN A 93 0.40 -3.50 12.33
CA ASN A 93 0.67 -3.18 10.94
C ASN A 93 2.09 -2.67 10.70
N LEU A 94 2.67 -1.96 11.66
CA LEU A 94 3.99 -1.36 11.50
C LEU A 94 5.12 -2.36 11.34
N TYR A 95 4.94 -3.60 11.77
CA TYR A 95 5.97 -4.62 11.58
C TYR A 95 6.30 -4.80 10.09
N LEU A 96 5.27 -4.96 9.27
CA LEU A 96 5.44 -5.04 7.81
C LEU A 96 5.99 -3.73 7.24
N THR A 97 5.48 -2.59 7.71
CA THR A 97 5.93 -1.28 7.26
C THR A 97 7.43 -1.11 7.38
N LEU A 98 7.99 -1.49 8.53
CA LEU A 98 9.44 -1.38 8.76
C LEU A 98 10.23 -2.28 7.82
N GLN A 99 9.73 -3.47 7.52
CA GLN A 99 10.38 -4.36 6.56
C GLN A 99 10.34 -3.78 5.14
N LEU A 100 9.24 -3.15 4.76
CA LEU A 100 9.11 -2.52 3.44
C LEU A 100 10.06 -1.33 3.29
N ILE A 101 10.22 -0.53 4.35
CA ILE A 101 11.16 0.60 4.34
C ILE A 101 12.60 0.13 4.07
N GLU A 102 12.97 -1.01 4.60
CA GLU A 102 14.34 -1.57 4.40
C GLU A 102 14.63 -1.92 2.94
N LEU A 103 13.62 -2.04 2.09
CA LEU A 103 13.81 -2.32 0.67
C LEU A 103 14.33 -1.11 -0.12
N ASN A 104 14.30 0.08 0.47
CA ASN A 104 14.81 1.33 -0.11
C ASN A 104 14.14 1.73 -1.44
N LYS A 105 12.88 1.37 -1.63
CA LYS A 105 12.09 1.86 -2.76
C LYS A 105 11.28 3.09 -2.34
N PRO A 106 10.95 3.99 -3.27
CA PRO A 106 10.01 5.07 -2.97
C PRO A 106 8.73 4.52 -2.38
N MET A 107 8.27 5.08 -1.27
CA MET A 107 7.17 4.50 -0.51
C MET A 107 6.35 5.57 0.20
N VAL A 108 5.03 5.37 0.22
CA VAL A 108 4.12 6.14 1.06
C VAL A 108 3.31 5.19 1.91
N LEU A 109 2.88 5.66 3.07
CA LEU A 109 2.02 4.90 3.96
C LEU A 109 0.62 5.49 3.95
N ALA A 110 -0.37 4.65 3.62
CA ALA A 110 -1.78 5.01 3.72
C ALA A 110 -2.28 4.58 5.09
N LEU A 111 -2.61 5.55 5.93
CA LEU A 111 -3.14 5.31 7.25
C LEU A 111 -4.66 5.27 7.17
N ASN A 112 -5.20 4.06 7.02
CA ASN A 112 -6.61 3.84 6.76
C ASN A 112 -7.43 3.75 8.05
N MET A 113 -8.74 3.92 7.94
CA MET A 113 -9.69 3.83 9.05
C MET A 113 -9.49 4.91 10.10
N MET A 114 -9.02 6.08 9.67
CA MET A 114 -8.85 7.22 10.57
C MET A 114 -10.16 7.72 11.15
N ASP A 115 -11.25 7.61 10.39
CA ASP A 115 -12.60 7.93 10.84
C ASP A 115 -13.01 7.03 12.02
N GLU A 116 -12.78 5.73 11.92
CA GLU A 116 -13.09 4.78 13.00
C GLU A 116 -12.23 5.03 14.23
N MET A 117 -10.94 5.29 14.03
CA MET A 117 -10.03 5.57 15.12
C MET A 117 -10.41 6.84 15.86
N THR A 118 -10.73 7.90 15.14
CA THR A 118 -11.17 9.16 15.72
C THR A 118 -12.51 8.99 16.44
N GLY A 119 -13.43 8.23 15.84
CA GLY A 119 -14.74 7.93 16.43
C GLY A 119 -14.64 7.16 17.75
N SER A 120 -13.60 6.35 17.95
CA SER A 120 -13.38 5.62 19.20
C SER A 120 -12.55 6.39 20.22
N GLY A 121 -12.25 7.68 19.95
CA GLY A 121 -11.51 8.56 20.87
C GLY A 121 -9.99 8.45 20.75
N GLY A 122 -9.49 7.69 19.77
CA GLY A 122 -8.06 7.60 19.54
C GLY A 122 -7.53 8.75 18.68
N SER A 123 -6.22 8.92 18.68
CA SER A 123 -5.57 9.89 17.81
C SER A 123 -4.17 9.42 17.45
N ILE A 124 -3.73 9.80 16.25
CA ILE A 124 -2.37 9.56 15.78
C ILE A 124 -1.83 10.89 15.24
N ASP A 125 -0.64 11.26 15.68
CA ASP A 125 0.06 12.41 15.12
C ASP A 125 0.71 11.98 13.79
N VAL A 126 0.03 12.26 12.71
CA VAL A 126 0.43 11.85 11.36
C VAL A 126 1.77 12.46 10.97
N GLU A 127 1.99 13.75 11.29
CA GLU A 127 3.24 14.43 10.94
C GLU A 127 4.42 13.85 11.69
N GLU A 128 4.25 13.56 12.98
CA GLU A 128 5.30 12.95 13.79
C GLU A 128 5.61 11.53 13.30
N MET A 129 4.58 10.76 12.97
CA MET A 129 4.73 9.42 12.43
C MET A 129 5.52 9.45 11.13
N SER A 130 5.19 10.38 10.24
CA SER A 130 5.91 10.54 8.97
C SER A 130 7.37 10.88 9.20
N ARG A 131 7.65 11.77 10.15
CA ARG A 131 9.01 12.18 10.48
C ARG A 131 9.84 11.01 11.01
N GLN A 132 9.28 10.21 11.90
CA GLN A 132 9.99 9.09 12.50
C GLN A 132 10.20 7.94 11.52
N LEU A 133 9.23 7.66 10.66
CA LEU A 133 9.36 6.61 9.65
C LEU A 133 10.23 7.03 8.47
N GLY A 134 10.36 8.33 8.22
CA GLY A 134 11.12 8.84 7.08
C GLY A 134 10.39 8.71 5.74
N ILE A 135 9.09 8.47 5.76
CA ILE A 135 8.25 8.38 4.57
C ILE A 135 6.97 9.19 4.77
N PRO A 136 6.33 9.68 3.70
CA PRO A 136 5.04 10.34 3.83
C PRO A 136 3.98 9.42 4.39
N VAL A 137 3.18 9.93 5.33
CA VAL A 137 2.04 9.24 5.91
C VAL A 137 0.78 10.03 5.56
N ILE A 138 -0.15 9.40 4.87
CA ILE A 138 -1.38 10.05 4.39
C ILE A 138 -2.58 9.40 5.06
N PRO A 139 -3.35 10.16 5.85
CA PRO A 139 -4.57 9.62 6.46
C PRO A 139 -5.66 9.47 5.41
N ILE A 140 -6.32 8.32 5.41
CA ILE A 140 -7.39 8.04 4.47
C ILE A 140 -8.57 7.33 5.16
N ALA A 141 -9.71 7.34 4.49
CA ALA A 141 -10.84 6.48 4.77
C ALA A 141 -11.24 5.84 3.44
N ALA A 142 -10.72 4.64 3.16
CA ALA A 142 -10.90 4.01 1.85
C ALA A 142 -12.37 3.75 1.51
N ILE A 143 -13.21 3.47 2.52
CA ILE A 143 -14.63 3.23 2.33
C ILE A 143 -15.32 4.44 1.68
N SER A 144 -15.00 5.65 2.13
CA SER A 144 -15.60 6.89 1.60
C SER A 144 -14.79 7.50 0.45
N GLY A 145 -13.54 7.08 0.29
CA GLY A 145 -12.62 7.67 -0.69
C GLY A 145 -11.87 8.88 -0.15
N ASP A 146 -12.06 9.25 1.11
CA ASP A 146 -11.39 10.41 1.69
C ASP A 146 -9.88 10.20 1.73
N GLY A 147 -9.13 11.20 1.25
CA GLY A 147 -7.67 11.19 1.26
C GLY A 147 -7.03 10.35 0.17
N VAL A 148 -7.80 9.58 -0.59
CA VAL A 148 -7.25 8.68 -1.63
C VAL A 148 -6.56 9.48 -2.73
N HIS A 149 -7.13 10.60 -3.15
CA HIS A 149 -6.51 11.45 -4.17
C HIS A 149 -5.15 11.99 -3.71
N ASP A 150 -5.08 12.48 -2.48
CA ASP A 150 -3.82 12.96 -1.90
C ASP A 150 -2.78 11.85 -1.78
N LEU A 151 -3.23 10.65 -1.44
CA LEU A 151 -2.38 9.47 -1.35
C LEU A 151 -1.71 9.17 -2.70
N VAL A 152 -2.49 9.15 -3.78
CA VAL A 152 -1.97 8.86 -5.11
C VAL A 152 -1.01 9.94 -5.57
N ASP A 153 -1.37 11.22 -5.38
CA ASP A 153 -0.51 12.33 -5.75
C ASP A 153 0.84 12.24 -5.04
N LYS A 154 0.83 11.93 -3.75
CA LYS A 154 2.07 11.80 -2.99
C LYS A 154 2.88 10.58 -3.41
N ALA A 155 2.23 9.47 -3.71
CA ALA A 155 2.92 8.27 -4.18
C ALA A 155 3.65 8.53 -5.50
N ILE A 156 3.00 9.19 -6.43
CA ILE A 156 3.62 9.56 -7.72
C ILE A 156 4.76 10.55 -7.50
N GLU A 157 4.56 11.53 -6.62
CA GLU A 157 5.58 12.52 -6.30
C GLU A 157 6.87 11.88 -5.77
N VAL A 158 6.77 10.95 -4.82
CA VAL A 158 7.97 10.33 -4.25
C VAL A 158 8.70 9.46 -5.27
N VAL A 159 7.97 8.81 -6.17
CA VAL A 159 8.58 8.03 -7.25
C VAL A 159 9.34 8.95 -8.21
N GLU A 160 8.74 10.07 -8.60
CA GLU A 160 9.35 11.01 -9.54
C GLU A 160 10.59 11.68 -8.94
N LYS A 161 10.60 11.92 -7.63
CA LYS A 161 11.75 12.53 -6.95
C LYS A 161 12.93 11.60 -6.75
N ASP A 162 12.71 10.29 -6.88
CA ASP A 162 13.75 9.28 -6.67
C ASP A 162 14.68 9.15 -7.89
N ILE A 163 14.43 9.90 -8.93
CA ILE A 163 15.20 9.86 -10.19
C ILE A 163 16.52 10.63 -10.05
#